data_baee0f432bd6063ce710c8642684d20c
#
_entry.id   baee0f432bd6063ce710c8642684d20c
#
_cell.length_a   1.000
_cell.length_b   1.000
_cell.length_c   1.000
_cell.angle_alpha   90.00
_cell.angle_beta   90.00
_cell.angle_gamma   90.00
#
_symmetry.space_group_name_H-M   'P 1'
#
loop_
_entity.id
_entity.type
_entity.pdbx_description
1 polymer ?
#
loop_
_entity_poly.entity_id
_entity_poly.type
_entity_poly.pdbx_seq_one_letter_code
_entity_poly.pdbx_strand_id
1 'polypeptide(L)'
;MKIVRQVNFFSTFRTSNNLIALAILAITLPTIARADITLPSVIADHMVLQREMVIPIWGRAKAGQMVDVSIVDGSGKVINSVQVNSGDDGKFMARLPAMSACKNPLMMKVACAGESVQCSDVLVGEVWLCGGQSNMEWKVQGSIGGDTLAQTLPASVRCFTPDRRMSAHPEADLPTKWIVSTAESAQGFTAIGSWFAAKVGSTLDVPVGILSINWGGTRAEPWTPADIALTNPMFAAAVAEQQELAQYLSTCRRHKCKR
;
A
#
# COMPACT_ATOMS: atom_id res chain seq x y z
N MET A 1 11.78 -91.95 25.36
CA MET A 1 10.59 -92.81 25.33
C MET A 1 9.36 -92.01 25.06
N LYS A 2 8.56 -92.41 24.12
CA LYS A 2 7.28 -91.84 23.57
C LYS A 2 7.48 -90.68 22.59
N ILE A 3 7.43 -90.97 21.32
CA ILE A 3 6.42 -91.43 20.33
C ILE A 3 5.38 -90.32 20.04
N VAL A 4 5.45 -89.84 18.77
CA VAL A 4 4.41 -89.81 17.72
C VAL A 4 3.40 -88.69 17.84
N ARG A 5 3.03 -87.98 16.81
CA ARG A 5 2.53 -88.33 15.46
C ARG A 5 2.50 -87.09 14.58
N GLN A 6 2.88 -87.26 13.34
CA GLN A 6 2.50 -86.35 12.23
C GLN A 6 0.99 -86.43 11.98
N VAL A 7 0.38 -85.32 11.72
CA VAL A 7 -0.89 -85.28 10.99
C VAL A 7 -0.76 -84.22 9.90
N ASN A 8 -0.69 -84.68 8.66
CA ASN A 8 -0.86 -83.81 7.46
C ASN A 8 -2.32 -83.49 7.33
N PHE A 9 -2.63 -82.17 7.20
CA PHE A 9 -3.91 -81.72 6.68
C PHE A 9 -3.65 -80.79 5.53
N PHE A 10 -3.74 -81.25 4.30
CA PHE A 10 -3.95 -80.44 3.13
C PHE A 10 -5.37 -79.95 3.17
N SER A 11 -5.57 -78.67 3.27
CA SER A 11 -6.81 -78.01 2.89
C SER A 11 -6.51 -76.85 1.94
N THR A 12 -6.96 -77.05 0.74
CA THR A 12 -7.00 -76.09 -0.35
C THR A 12 -7.78 -74.86 0.05
N PHE A 13 -7.08 -73.71 0.17
CA PHE A 13 -7.75 -72.42 0.22
C PHE A 13 -7.81 -71.78 -1.18
N ARG A 14 -9.02 -71.71 -1.68
CA ARG A 14 -9.43 -70.95 -2.86
C ARG A 14 -9.10 -69.47 -2.66
N THR A 15 -8.24 -68.87 -3.50
CA THR A 15 -7.97 -67.43 -3.56
C THR A 15 -9.20 -66.74 -4.13
N SER A 16 -9.93 -66.07 -3.28
CA SER A 16 -10.94 -65.10 -3.68
C SER A 16 -10.23 -63.75 -3.90
N ASN A 17 -10.12 -63.35 -5.16
CA ASN A 17 -9.63 -62.00 -5.55
C ASN A 17 -10.69 -60.96 -5.22
N ASN A 18 -10.68 -60.43 -4.02
CA ASN A 18 -11.39 -59.18 -3.71
C ASN A 18 -10.46 -57.99 -3.99
N LEU A 19 -10.58 -57.43 -5.19
CA LEU A 19 -10.07 -56.11 -5.53
C LEU A 19 -10.88 -55.07 -4.74
N ILE A 20 -10.33 -54.62 -3.61
CA ILE A 20 -10.82 -53.43 -2.91
C ILE A 20 -10.34 -52.26 -3.71
N ALA A 21 -11.23 -51.68 -4.54
CA ALA A 21 -11.02 -50.41 -5.19
C ALA A 21 -11.03 -49.30 -4.13
N LEU A 22 -9.83 -48.85 -3.74
CA LEU A 22 -9.66 -47.66 -2.88
C LEU A 22 -10.02 -46.42 -3.70
N ALA A 23 -11.25 -45.96 -3.61
CA ALA A 23 -11.67 -44.66 -4.16
C ALA A 23 -10.99 -43.54 -3.34
N ILE A 24 -9.88 -42.99 -3.84
CA ILE A 24 -9.27 -41.80 -3.30
C ILE A 24 -10.22 -40.63 -3.67
N LEU A 25 -11.07 -40.26 -2.71
CA LEU A 25 -11.86 -39.04 -2.78
C LEU A 25 -10.88 -37.87 -2.64
N ALA A 26 -10.46 -37.28 -3.76
CA ALA A 26 -9.67 -36.06 -3.77
C ALA A 26 -10.57 -34.93 -3.23
N ILE A 27 -10.46 -34.64 -1.94
CA ILE A 27 -11.04 -33.46 -1.32
C ILE A 27 -10.25 -32.30 -1.89
N THR A 28 -10.78 -31.65 -2.92
CA THR A 28 -10.32 -30.35 -3.38
C THR A 28 -10.69 -29.34 -2.30
N LEU A 29 -9.76 -29.11 -1.37
CA LEU A 29 -9.86 -27.96 -0.48
C LEU A 29 -9.98 -26.71 -1.37
N PRO A 30 -10.97 -25.84 -1.14
CA PRO A 30 -11.00 -24.57 -1.84
C PRO A 30 -9.70 -23.85 -1.47
N THR A 31 -8.80 -23.68 -2.43
CA THR A 31 -7.72 -22.72 -2.30
C THR A 31 -8.41 -21.38 -2.07
N ILE A 32 -8.24 -20.83 -0.87
CA ILE A 32 -8.60 -19.44 -0.61
C ILE A 32 -7.74 -18.65 -1.58
N ALA A 33 -8.34 -18.29 -2.73
CA ALA A 33 -7.71 -17.42 -3.70
C ALA A 33 -7.42 -16.12 -2.97
N ARG A 34 -6.17 -15.89 -2.66
CA ARG A 34 -5.72 -14.61 -2.15
C ARG A 34 -6.01 -13.61 -3.27
N ALA A 35 -6.73 -12.55 -2.95
CA ALA A 35 -7.04 -11.51 -3.92
C ALA A 35 -5.77 -11.14 -4.67
N ASP A 36 -5.73 -11.37 -5.98
CA ASP A 36 -4.56 -11.11 -6.83
C ASP A 36 -4.31 -9.59 -7.00
N ILE A 37 -5.27 -8.75 -6.50
CA ILE A 37 -5.18 -7.30 -6.59
C ILE A 37 -4.47 -6.76 -5.36
N THR A 38 -3.36 -6.03 -5.58
CA THR A 38 -2.64 -5.32 -4.53
C THR A 38 -2.49 -3.86 -4.91
N LEU A 39 -2.82 -2.97 -3.97
CA LEU A 39 -2.66 -1.52 -4.10
C LEU A 39 -1.55 -1.05 -3.15
N PRO A 40 -0.78 -0.01 -3.52
CA PRO A 40 0.16 0.58 -2.58
C PRO A 40 -0.59 1.29 -1.45
N SER A 41 0.03 1.39 -0.29
CA SER A 41 -0.58 1.91 0.94
C SER A 41 -1.15 3.33 0.83
N VAL A 42 -0.67 4.13 -0.13
CA VAL A 42 -1.20 5.46 -0.40
C VAL A 42 -2.57 5.42 -1.08
N ILE A 43 -2.92 4.29 -1.73
CA ILE A 43 -4.22 4.04 -2.34
C ILE A 43 -5.01 3.12 -1.40
N ALA A 44 -5.70 3.71 -0.44
CA ALA A 44 -6.34 2.99 0.67
C ALA A 44 -7.54 3.77 1.21
N ASP A 45 -8.18 3.21 2.22
CA ASP A 45 -9.25 3.89 2.97
C ASP A 45 -8.80 5.26 3.46
N HIS A 46 -9.73 6.19 3.49
CA HIS A 46 -9.54 7.56 3.96
C HIS A 46 -8.61 8.44 3.09
N MET A 47 -8.15 7.98 1.92
CA MET A 47 -7.30 8.79 1.05
C MET A 47 -8.03 10.04 0.53
N VAL A 48 -7.25 11.05 0.17
CA VAL A 48 -7.71 12.19 -0.61
C VAL A 48 -7.12 12.09 -2.01
N LEU A 49 -7.96 12.13 -3.04
CA LEU A 49 -7.57 12.17 -4.44
C LEU A 49 -7.42 13.62 -4.90
N GLN A 50 -6.42 13.90 -5.75
CA GLN A 50 -6.22 15.24 -6.28
C GLN A 50 -7.37 15.62 -7.22
N ARG A 51 -8.01 16.75 -6.94
CA ARG A 51 -9.07 17.33 -7.79
C ARG A 51 -8.52 17.93 -9.08
N GLU A 52 -9.38 18.07 -10.08
CA GLU A 52 -9.16 18.83 -11.34
C GLU A 52 -7.94 18.36 -12.15
N MET A 53 -7.41 17.18 -11.84
CA MET A 53 -6.34 16.51 -12.56
C MET A 53 -6.72 15.06 -12.85
N VAL A 54 -6.11 14.47 -13.86
CA VAL A 54 -6.18 13.02 -14.09
C VAL A 54 -5.70 12.30 -12.84
N ILE A 55 -6.51 11.37 -12.33
CA ILE A 55 -6.23 10.67 -11.08
C ILE A 55 -5.55 9.32 -11.42
N PRO A 56 -4.25 9.15 -11.12
CA PRO A 56 -3.57 7.89 -11.32
C PRO A 56 -3.90 6.91 -10.20
N ILE A 57 -4.35 5.70 -10.57
CA ILE A 57 -4.52 4.56 -9.67
C ILE A 57 -3.67 3.42 -10.21
N TRP A 58 -2.78 2.90 -9.37
CA TRP A 58 -1.84 1.86 -9.79
C TRP A 58 -1.73 0.74 -8.75
N GLY A 59 -1.23 -0.39 -9.21
CA GLY A 59 -1.05 -1.55 -8.37
C GLY A 59 -0.65 -2.77 -9.17
N ARG A 60 -0.95 -3.93 -8.61
CA ARG A 60 -0.77 -5.21 -9.28
C ARG A 60 -2.09 -5.95 -9.33
N ALA A 61 -2.30 -6.70 -10.39
CA ALA A 61 -3.44 -7.57 -10.60
C ALA A 61 -2.99 -8.81 -11.38
N LYS A 62 -3.90 -9.71 -11.70
CA LYS A 62 -3.60 -10.86 -12.55
C LYS A 62 -3.10 -10.39 -13.92
N ALA A 63 -1.94 -10.92 -14.34
CA ALA A 63 -1.25 -10.53 -15.57
C ALA A 63 -2.15 -10.67 -16.81
N GLY A 64 -2.07 -9.70 -17.72
CA GLY A 64 -2.80 -9.69 -18.99
C GLY A 64 -4.32 -9.58 -18.87
N GLN A 65 -4.85 -9.27 -17.69
CA GLN A 65 -6.30 -9.19 -17.46
C GLN A 65 -6.77 -7.74 -17.40
N MET A 66 -8.05 -7.56 -17.73
CA MET A 66 -8.70 -6.27 -17.62
C MET A 66 -8.94 -5.91 -16.15
N VAL A 67 -8.49 -4.73 -15.77
CA VAL A 67 -8.70 -4.09 -14.47
C VAL A 67 -9.71 -2.97 -14.65
N ASP A 68 -10.79 -3.02 -13.90
CA ASP A 68 -11.80 -1.98 -13.81
C ASP A 68 -11.58 -1.17 -12.54
N VAL A 69 -11.44 0.14 -12.68
CA VAL A 69 -11.32 1.08 -11.56
C VAL A 69 -12.50 2.02 -11.59
N SER A 70 -13.29 2.06 -10.53
CA SER A 70 -14.48 2.89 -10.44
C SER A 70 -14.58 3.64 -9.11
N ILE A 71 -15.14 4.84 -9.18
CA ILE A 71 -15.53 5.67 -8.01
C ILE A 71 -17.05 5.65 -7.93
N VAL A 72 -17.53 5.34 -6.73
CA VAL A 72 -18.95 5.15 -6.43
C VAL A 72 -19.36 6.14 -5.34
N ASP A 73 -20.49 6.79 -5.51
CA ASP A 73 -21.06 7.67 -4.49
C ASP A 73 -21.81 6.91 -3.38
N GLY A 74 -22.27 7.63 -2.36
CA GLY A 74 -22.99 7.06 -1.21
C GLY A 74 -24.33 6.37 -1.59
N SER A 75 -24.86 6.57 -2.80
CA SER A 75 -26.05 5.88 -3.31
C SER A 75 -25.73 4.55 -4.04
N GLY A 76 -24.45 4.26 -4.24
CA GLY A 76 -23.98 3.12 -5.02
C GLY A 76 -23.87 3.40 -6.53
N LYS A 77 -24.05 4.66 -6.95
CA LYS A 77 -23.91 5.05 -8.35
C LYS A 77 -22.45 5.24 -8.73
N VAL A 78 -22.01 4.64 -9.83
CA VAL A 78 -20.70 4.90 -10.43
C VAL A 78 -20.69 6.32 -11.02
N ILE A 79 -19.80 7.17 -10.52
CA ILE A 79 -19.65 8.56 -10.94
C ILE A 79 -18.38 8.79 -11.76
N ASN A 80 -17.41 7.87 -11.71
CA ASN A 80 -16.21 7.90 -12.53
C ASN A 80 -15.68 6.47 -12.70
N SER A 81 -15.17 6.12 -13.88
CA SER A 81 -14.57 4.79 -14.09
C SER A 81 -13.60 4.79 -15.27
N VAL A 82 -12.68 3.82 -15.27
CA VAL A 82 -11.77 3.53 -16.36
C VAL A 82 -11.41 2.05 -16.36
N GLN A 83 -11.16 1.49 -17.53
CA GLN A 83 -10.66 0.14 -17.71
C GLN A 83 -9.26 0.17 -18.32
N VAL A 84 -8.38 -0.71 -17.87
CA VAL A 84 -7.01 -0.86 -18.34
C VAL A 84 -6.60 -2.33 -18.26
N ASN A 85 -5.74 -2.79 -19.17
CA ASN A 85 -5.16 -4.12 -19.03
C ASN A 85 -3.90 -4.04 -18.14
N SER A 86 -3.74 -5.02 -17.27
CA SER A 86 -2.47 -5.24 -16.58
C SER A 86 -1.42 -5.78 -17.56
N GLY A 87 -0.17 -5.39 -17.34
CA GLY A 87 0.96 -5.92 -18.10
C GLY A 87 1.26 -7.39 -17.79
N ASP A 88 2.20 -7.96 -18.53
CA ASP A 88 2.68 -9.34 -18.32
C ASP A 88 3.33 -9.52 -16.92
N ASP A 89 3.84 -8.44 -16.35
CA ASP A 89 4.37 -8.41 -14.98
C ASP A 89 3.28 -8.21 -13.91
N GLY A 90 2.01 -8.12 -14.32
CA GLY A 90 0.85 -7.91 -13.46
C GLY A 90 0.67 -6.47 -12.98
N LYS A 91 1.52 -5.50 -13.37
CA LYS A 91 1.32 -4.10 -13.00
C LYS A 91 0.23 -3.46 -13.86
N PHE A 92 -0.52 -2.55 -13.26
CA PHE A 92 -1.45 -1.69 -13.97
C PHE A 92 -1.30 -0.23 -13.54
N MET A 93 -1.67 0.68 -14.45
CA MET A 93 -1.78 2.12 -14.22
C MET A 93 -3.07 2.61 -14.88
N ALA A 94 -4.10 2.76 -14.08
CA ALA A 94 -5.38 3.34 -14.50
C ALA A 94 -5.33 4.87 -14.32
N ARG A 95 -5.93 5.61 -15.26
CA ARG A 95 -5.99 7.06 -15.24
C ARG A 95 -7.45 7.49 -15.27
N LEU A 96 -8.05 7.67 -14.11
CA LEU A 96 -9.41 8.17 -14.00
C LEU A 96 -9.48 9.61 -14.51
N PRO A 97 -10.55 10.00 -15.22
CA PRO A 97 -10.83 11.38 -15.55
C PRO A 97 -10.79 12.30 -14.34
N ALA A 98 -10.45 13.57 -14.57
CA ALA A 98 -10.45 14.59 -13.53
C ALA A 98 -11.82 14.70 -12.85
N MET A 99 -11.83 14.96 -11.54
CA MET A 99 -13.02 15.14 -10.72
C MET A 99 -12.96 16.49 -10.02
N SER A 100 -14.11 17.12 -9.84
CA SER A 100 -14.24 18.28 -8.95
C SER A 100 -14.14 17.84 -7.49
N ALA A 101 -13.84 18.78 -6.59
CA ALA A 101 -13.77 18.53 -5.16
C ALA A 101 -15.06 17.89 -4.63
N CYS A 102 -14.91 16.89 -3.76
CA CYS A 102 -16.03 16.21 -3.13
C CYS A 102 -15.72 15.96 -1.64
N LYS A 103 -16.53 16.55 -0.76
CA LYS A 103 -16.46 16.35 0.69
C LYS A 103 -17.26 15.16 1.18
N ASN A 104 -18.19 14.65 0.36
CA ASN A 104 -18.97 13.47 0.70
C ASN A 104 -18.08 12.24 0.51
N PRO A 105 -18.08 11.31 1.47
CA PRO A 105 -17.33 10.07 1.34
C PRO A 105 -17.74 9.27 0.11
N LEU A 106 -16.74 8.92 -0.69
CA LEU A 106 -16.86 8.08 -1.88
C LEU A 106 -16.24 6.71 -1.58
N MET A 107 -16.55 5.74 -2.44
CA MET A 107 -15.90 4.43 -2.46
C MET A 107 -15.15 4.25 -3.77
N MET A 108 -13.90 3.86 -3.72
CA MET A 108 -13.17 3.39 -4.89
C MET A 108 -13.19 1.87 -4.91
N LYS A 109 -13.49 1.30 -6.08
CA LYS A 109 -13.45 -0.14 -6.32
C LYS A 109 -12.47 -0.45 -7.43
N VAL A 110 -11.61 -1.43 -7.22
CA VAL A 110 -10.73 -2.02 -8.23
C VAL A 110 -11.11 -3.48 -8.40
N ALA A 111 -11.48 -3.89 -9.60
CA ALA A 111 -11.92 -5.25 -9.90
C ALA A 111 -11.09 -5.84 -11.04
N CYS A 112 -10.78 -7.13 -10.96
CA CYS A 112 -10.04 -7.88 -11.98
C CYS A 112 -10.35 -9.37 -11.85
N ALA A 113 -10.67 -10.02 -12.95
CA ALA A 113 -10.85 -11.47 -13.04
C ALA A 113 -11.80 -12.09 -11.97
N GLY A 114 -12.86 -11.37 -11.59
CA GLY A 114 -13.83 -11.81 -10.57
C GLY A 114 -13.48 -11.41 -9.13
N GLU A 115 -12.28 -10.92 -8.87
CA GLU A 115 -11.83 -10.39 -7.58
C GLU A 115 -12.04 -8.88 -7.51
N SER A 116 -12.19 -8.33 -6.30
CA SER A 116 -12.24 -6.89 -6.11
C SER A 116 -11.69 -6.44 -4.76
N VAL A 117 -11.06 -5.27 -4.76
CA VAL A 117 -10.62 -4.54 -3.57
C VAL A 117 -11.37 -3.21 -3.54
N GLN A 118 -11.73 -2.76 -2.34
CA GLN A 118 -12.44 -1.50 -2.13
C GLN A 118 -11.67 -0.62 -1.17
N CYS A 119 -11.68 0.69 -1.43
CA CYS A 119 -11.21 1.72 -0.53
C CYS A 119 -12.41 2.60 -0.16
N SER A 120 -12.71 2.70 1.11
CA SER A 120 -13.84 3.45 1.65
C SER A 120 -13.45 4.84 2.12
N ASP A 121 -14.44 5.71 2.29
CA ASP A 121 -14.26 7.07 2.81
C ASP A 121 -13.19 7.88 2.03
N VAL A 122 -13.24 7.77 0.71
CA VAL A 122 -12.38 8.50 -0.23
C VAL A 122 -12.93 9.89 -0.43
N LEU A 123 -12.09 10.92 -0.35
CA LEU A 123 -12.45 12.30 -0.65
C LEU A 123 -11.72 12.78 -1.91
N VAL A 124 -12.22 13.86 -2.52
CA VAL A 124 -11.55 14.54 -3.63
C VAL A 124 -11.27 15.98 -3.23
N GLY A 125 -10.01 16.40 -3.28
CA GLY A 125 -9.60 17.72 -2.82
C GLY A 125 -8.18 18.06 -3.24
N GLU A 126 -7.48 18.81 -2.42
CA GLU A 126 -6.07 19.16 -2.61
C GLU A 126 -5.16 18.10 -1.94
N VAL A 127 -4.12 17.66 -2.63
CA VAL A 127 -3.11 16.75 -2.06
C VAL A 127 -1.75 17.43 -2.08
N TRP A 128 -1.12 17.56 -0.93
CA TRP A 128 0.14 18.27 -0.76
C TRP A 128 1.22 17.38 -0.14
N LEU A 129 2.40 17.40 -0.77
CA LEU A 129 3.61 16.77 -0.24
C LEU A 129 4.30 17.70 0.75
N CYS A 130 4.34 17.30 2.01
CA CYS A 130 5.05 18.00 3.09
C CYS A 130 6.40 17.31 3.32
N GLY A 131 7.36 17.61 2.44
CA GLY A 131 8.71 17.04 2.46
C GLY A 131 9.71 17.92 3.18
N GLY A 132 10.77 17.34 3.74
CA GLY A 132 11.85 18.06 4.36
C GLY A 132 12.39 17.43 5.65
N GLN A 133 12.97 18.25 6.50
CA GLN A 133 13.60 17.77 7.73
C GLN A 133 12.90 18.30 9.01
N SER A 134 13.64 18.63 10.07
CA SER A 134 13.15 18.88 11.43
C SER A 134 11.96 19.84 11.53
N ASN A 135 11.96 20.95 10.81
CA ASN A 135 10.85 21.90 10.89
C ASN A 135 9.55 21.31 10.29
N MET A 136 9.66 20.57 9.17
CA MET A 136 8.51 19.88 8.58
C MET A 136 8.06 18.69 9.42
N GLU A 137 8.97 18.08 10.16
CA GLU A 137 8.67 16.97 11.05
C GLU A 137 8.00 17.40 12.36
N TRP A 138 8.19 18.65 12.79
CA TRP A 138 7.66 19.19 14.04
C TRP A 138 6.16 18.95 14.15
N LYS A 139 5.73 18.42 15.29
CA LYS A 139 4.34 17.98 15.49
C LYS A 139 3.45 19.11 15.99
N VAL A 140 2.16 19.01 15.71
CA VAL A 140 1.12 19.94 16.17
C VAL A 140 1.17 20.11 17.68
N GLN A 141 1.26 19.03 18.46
CA GLN A 141 1.34 19.06 19.93
C GLN A 141 2.51 19.86 20.50
N GLY A 142 3.57 20.09 19.71
CA GLY A 142 4.73 20.88 20.11
C GLY A 142 4.73 22.30 19.55
N SER A 143 3.70 22.70 18.80
CA SER A 143 3.65 24.02 18.15
C SER A 143 2.81 25.04 18.94
N ILE A 144 3.14 26.30 18.79
CA ILE A 144 2.35 27.40 19.37
C ILE A 144 0.95 27.37 18.76
N GLY A 145 -0.09 27.32 19.59
CA GLY A 145 -1.49 27.21 19.15
C GLY A 145 -1.89 25.82 18.64
N GLY A 146 -1.00 24.82 18.79
CA GLY A 146 -1.22 23.46 18.31
C GLY A 146 -2.45 22.78 18.90
N ASP A 147 -2.72 22.96 20.19
CA ASP A 147 -3.92 22.40 20.83
C ASP A 147 -5.20 22.94 20.22
N THR A 148 -5.26 24.25 19.95
CA THR A 148 -6.41 24.88 19.27
C THR A 148 -6.53 24.36 17.84
N LEU A 149 -5.41 24.26 17.11
CA LEU A 149 -5.42 23.69 15.77
C LEU A 149 -5.94 22.26 15.76
N ALA A 150 -5.44 21.39 16.64
CA ALA A 150 -5.87 20.00 16.71
C ALA A 150 -7.37 19.86 16.97
N GLN A 151 -7.94 20.71 17.82
CA GLN A 151 -9.37 20.72 18.13
C GLN A 151 -10.24 21.23 16.97
N THR A 152 -9.70 22.10 16.12
CA THR A 152 -10.44 22.77 15.03
C THR A 152 -10.18 22.21 13.65
N LEU A 153 -9.14 21.37 13.49
CA LEU A 153 -8.80 20.79 12.20
C LEU A 153 -9.89 19.81 11.75
N PRO A 154 -10.57 20.07 10.62
CA PRO A 154 -11.74 19.28 10.23
C PRO A 154 -11.35 17.86 9.78
N ALA A 155 -12.29 16.92 9.91
CA ALA A 155 -12.12 15.53 9.46
C ALA A 155 -11.89 15.40 7.93
N SER A 156 -12.12 16.45 7.15
CA SER A 156 -11.75 16.51 5.73
C SER A 156 -10.25 16.74 5.50
N VAL A 157 -9.48 17.02 6.55
CA VAL A 157 -8.00 16.97 6.50
C VAL A 157 -7.55 15.56 6.87
N ARG A 158 -6.73 14.97 6.04
CA ARG A 158 -6.20 13.61 6.18
C ARG A 158 -4.68 13.63 6.07
N CYS A 159 -4.00 12.80 6.87
CA CYS A 159 -2.54 12.74 6.87
C CYS A 159 -2.06 11.31 6.62
N PHE A 160 -1.11 11.19 5.70
CA PHE A 160 -0.40 9.95 5.39
C PHE A 160 1.06 10.14 5.77
N THR A 161 1.53 9.45 6.81
CA THR A 161 2.91 9.57 7.33
C THR A 161 3.55 8.20 7.36
N PRO A 162 4.37 7.83 6.36
CA PRO A 162 5.07 6.55 6.37
C PRO A 162 6.21 6.53 7.38
N ASP A 163 6.56 5.33 7.82
CA ASP A 163 7.75 5.11 8.62
C ASP A 163 9.00 5.49 7.82
N ARG A 164 10.00 6.02 8.54
CA ARG A 164 11.29 6.36 7.95
C ARG A 164 12.02 5.11 7.50
N ARG A 165 12.47 5.12 6.24
CA ARG A 165 13.24 4.04 5.66
C ARG A 165 14.40 4.59 4.85
N MET A 166 15.55 3.92 4.95
CA MET A 166 16.65 4.08 4.01
C MET A 166 16.57 2.96 2.98
N SER A 167 16.66 3.33 1.71
CA SER A 167 16.71 2.38 0.59
C SER A 167 17.71 2.86 -0.44
N ALA A 168 18.44 1.92 -1.06
CA ALA A 168 19.33 2.20 -2.19
C ALA A 168 18.58 2.33 -3.52
N HIS A 169 17.30 1.96 -3.54
CA HIS A 169 16.46 1.97 -4.72
C HIS A 169 15.06 2.50 -4.37
N PRO A 170 14.32 3.07 -5.34
CA PRO A 170 12.92 3.43 -5.13
C PRO A 170 12.12 2.23 -4.60
N GLU A 171 11.38 2.44 -3.53
CA GLU A 171 10.49 1.44 -2.98
C GLU A 171 9.13 1.51 -3.69
N ALA A 172 8.52 0.35 -3.91
CA ALA A 172 7.22 0.27 -4.58
C ALA A 172 6.08 0.72 -3.67
N ASP A 173 6.27 0.62 -2.35
CA ASP A 173 5.30 0.99 -1.32
C ASP A 173 6.00 1.39 -0.02
N LEU A 174 5.34 2.26 0.72
CA LEU A 174 5.71 2.67 2.08
C LEU A 174 4.56 2.32 3.02
N PRO A 175 4.61 1.15 3.69
CA PRO A 175 3.50 0.65 4.51
C PRO A 175 3.09 1.61 5.62
N THR A 176 1.93 2.21 5.48
CA THR A 176 1.24 3.05 6.47
C THR A 176 -0.21 3.20 6.05
N LYS A 177 -0.96 4.04 6.73
CA LYS A 177 -2.36 4.34 6.41
C LYS A 177 -2.65 5.82 6.47
N TRP A 178 -3.69 6.26 5.79
CA TRP A 178 -4.26 7.57 5.97
C TRP A 178 -4.92 7.69 7.34
N ILE A 179 -4.67 8.79 8.01
CA ILE A 179 -5.26 9.10 9.32
C ILE A 179 -6.21 10.28 9.14
N VAL A 180 -7.45 10.09 9.51
CA VAL A 180 -8.46 11.15 9.57
C VAL A 180 -8.13 12.09 10.73
N SER A 181 -8.24 13.41 10.51
CA SER A 181 -8.05 14.39 11.57
C SER A 181 -9.16 14.29 12.62
N THR A 182 -8.73 14.12 13.86
CA THR A 182 -9.52 14.28 15.09
C THR A 182 -8.70 15.12 16.06
N ALA A 183 -9.28 15.59 17.14
CA ALA A 183 -8.54 16.32 18.17
C ALA A 183 -7.33 15.53 18.71
N GLU A 184 -7.43 14.21 18.77
CA GLU A 184 -6.36 13.32 19.21
C GLU A 184 -5.32 13.07 18.09
N SER A 185 -5.76 12.60 16.93
CA SER A 185 -4.85 12.21 15.83
C SER A 185 -4.06 13.38 15.28
N ALA A 186 -4.67 14.57 15.19
CA ALA A 186 -4.05 15.79 14.68
C ALA A 186 -2.83 16.23 15.50
N GLN A 187 -2.76 15.90 16.78
CA GLN A 187 -1.60 16.17 17.64
C GLN A 187 -0.30 15.57 17.06
N GLY A 188 -0.41 14.42 16.41
CA GLY A 188 0.71 13.71 15.78
C GLY A 188 1.03 14.14 14.35
N PHE A 189 0.24 15.03 13.72
CA PHE A 189 0.50 15.48 12.36
C PHE A 189 1.65 16.51 12.30
N THR A 190 2.20 16.72 11.11
CA THR A 190 3.14 17.84 10.87
C THR A 190 2.48 19.17 11.16
N ALA A 191 3.09 20.00 12.00
CA ALA A 191 2.51 21.31 12.38
C ALA A 191 2.37 22.23 11.16
N ILE A 192 3.46 22.40 10.38
CA ILE A 192 3.46 23.26 9.20
C ILE A 192 2.42 22.77 8.19
N GLY A 193 2.41 21.45 7.90
CA GLY A 193 1.43 20.85 6.99
C GLY A 193 -0.01 21.04 7.47
N SER A 194 -0.27 20.94 8.78
CA SER A 194 -1.61 21.10 9.36
C SER A 194 -2.11 22.55 9.32
N TRP A 195 -1.27 23.52 9.66
CA TRP A 195 -1.62 24.95 9.52
C TRP A 195 -1.89 25.34 8.07
N PHE A 196 -1.06 24.83 7.15
CA PHE A 196 -1.25 25.02 5.72
C PHE A 196 -2.57 24.38 5.25
N ALA A 197 -2.83 23.11 5.62
CA ALA A 197 -4.05 22.39 5.25
C ALA A 197 -5.31 23.06 5.81
N ALA A 198 -5.28 23.56 7.04
CA ALA A 198 -6.37 24.31 7.63
C ALA A 198 -6.69 25.58 6.82
N LYS A 199 -5.65 26.32 6.42
CA LYS A 199 -5.81 27.55 5.63
C LYS A 199 -6.30 27.26 4.21
N VAL A 200 -5.71 26.30 3.51
CA VAL A 200 -6.11 25.93 2.15
C VAL A 200 -7.52 25.36 2.14
N GLY A 201 -7.80 24.40 3.03
CA GLY A 201 -9.11 23.77 3.12
C GLY A 201 -10.24 24.75 3.41
N SER A 202 -10.02 25.70 4.33
CA SER A 202 -11.02 26.74 4.65
C SER A 202 -11.16 27.79 3.55
N THR A 203 -10.07 28.15 2.85
CA THR A 203 -10.10 29.18 1.81
C THR A 203 -10.75 28.68 0.52
N LEU A 204 -10.45 27.44 0.12
CA LEU A 204 -10.96 26.82 -1.12
C LEU A 204 -12.22 25.99 -0.89
N ASP A 205 -12.60 25.79 0.35
CA ASP A 205 -13.73 24.94 0.78
C ASP A 205 -13.63 23.48 0.26
N VAL A 206 -12.43 22.86 0.37
CA VAL A 206 -12.12 21.52 -0.17
C VAL A 206 -11.47 20.62 0.89
N PRO A 207 -11.57 19.29 0.75
CA PRO A 207 -10.73 18.36 1.50
C PRO A 207 -9.25 18.56 1.24
N VAL A 208 -8.38 18.24 2.23
CA VAL A 208 -6.93 18.32 2.07
C VAL A 208 -6.25 17.03 2.54
N GLY A 209 -5.48 16.42 1.66
CA GLY A 209 -4.59 15.30 1.96
C GLY A 209 -3.15 15.81 2.16
N ILE A 210 -2.54 15.42 3.27
CA ILE A 210 -1.15 15.71 3.60
C ILE A 210 -0.33 14.44 3.44
N LEU A 211 0.62 14.41 2.51
CA LEU A 211 1.66 13.39 2.42
C LEU A 211 2.87 13.89 3.24
N SER A 212 2.99 13.44 4.49
CA SER A 212 4.02 13.91 5.44
C SER A 212 5.27 13.07 5.32
N ILE A 213 6.17 13.44 4.40
CA ILE A 213 7.43 12.74 4.10
C ILE A 213 8.59 13.58 4.61
N ASN A 214 9.00 13.39 5.85
CA ASN A 214 10.01 14.21 6.49
C ASN A 214 10.89 13.41 7.44
N TRP A 215 12.15 13.88 7.62
CA TRP A 215 13.10 13.24 8.52
C TRP A 215 14.09 14.27 9.06
N GLY A 216 13.97 14.61 10.34
CA GLY A 216 14.84 15.55 11.02
C GLY A 216 16.31 15.12 11.00
N GLY A 217 17.21 16.11 10.86
CA GLY A 217 18.65 15.88 10.81
C GLY A 217 19.18 15.41 9.45
N THR A 218 18.35 15.27 8.43
CA THR A 218 18.80 14.93 7.08
C THR A 218 19.39 16.14 6.36
N ARG A 219 20.38 15.88 5.48
CA ARG A 219 20.94 16.86 4.56
C ARG A 219 20.01 17.08 3.38
N ALA A 220 20.36 17.97 2.45
CA ALA A 220 19.57 18.26 1.24
C ALA A 220 19.69 17.14 0.18
N GLU A 221 20.82 16.46 0.15
CA GLU A 221 21.17 15.47 -0.88
C GLU A 221 20.15 14.33 -0.98
N PRO A 222 19.67 13.69 0.13
CA PRO A 222 18.65 12.65 0.05
C PRO A 222 17.31 13.11 -0.52
N TRP A 223 17.06 14.42 -0.58
CA TRP A 223 15.84 15.03 -1.11
C TRP A 223 16.00 15.50 -2.56
N THR A 224 17.21 15.35 -3.12
CA THR A 224 17.51 15.72 -4.49
C THR A 224 17.24 14.55 -5.43
N PRO A 225 16.54 14.75 -6.57
CA PRO A 225 16.35 13.71 -7.56
C PRO A 225 17.69 13.11 -8.03
N ALA A 226 17.74 11.79 -8.20
CA ALA A 226 18.98 11.07 -8.47
C ALA A 226 19.66 11.52 -9.78
N ASP A 227 18.90 11.83 -10.83
CA ASP A 227 19.39 12.35 -12.11
C ASP A 227 20.10 13.69 -11.95
N ILE A 228 19.57 14.58 -11.10
CA ILE A 228 20.21 15.85 -10.76
C ILE A 228 21.47 15.63 -9.91
N ALA A 229 21.40 14.78 -8.90
CA ALA A 229 22.55 14.49 -8.05
C ALA A 229 23.71 13.84 -8.82
N LEU A 230 23.44 12.91 -9.72
CA LEU A 230 24.44 12.22 -10.54
C LEU A 230 25.15 13.14 -11.54
N THR A 231 24.51 14.22 -11.98
CA THR A 231 25.06 15.12 -13.02
C THR A 231 25.69 16.38 -12.44
N ASN A 232 25.45 16.71 -11.18
CA ASN A 232 25.95 17.91 -10.54
C ASN A 232 27.19 17.63 -9.64
N PRO A 233 28.36 18.21 -9.96
CA PRO A 233 29.59 17.98 -9.19
C PRO A 233 29.50 18.30 -7.69
N MET A 234 28.58 19.19 -7.28
CA MET A 234 28.36 19.48 -5.84
C MET A 234 27.91 18.27 -5.03
N PHE A 235 27.29 17.28 -5.66
CA PHE A 235 26.82 16.06 -5.01
C PHE A 235 27.77 14.87 -5.15
N ALA A 236 28.96 15.04 -5.74
CA ALA A 236 29.88 13.93 -6.03
C ALA A 236 30.22 13.10 -4.77
N ALA A 237 30.49 13.75 -3.63
CA ALA A 237 30.78 13.07 -2.36
C ALA A 237 29.56 12.29 -1.84
N ALA A 238 28.37 12.87 -1.90
CA ALA A 238 27.14 12.22 -1.45
C ALA A 238 26.75 11.05 -2.35
N VAL A 239 26.98 11.17 -3.65
CA VAL A 239 26.77 10.07 -4.62
C VAL A 239 27.72 8.90 -4.33
N ALA A 240 29.00 9.17 -4.05
CA ALA A 240 29.98 8.12 -3.70
C ALA A 240 29.56 7.41 -2.40
N GLU A 241 29.18 8.15 -1.35
CA GLU A 241 28.72 7.59 -0.08
C GLU A 241 27.47 6.71 -0.28
N GLN A 242 26.55 7.12 -1.11
CA GLN A 242 25.32 6.33 -1.42
C GLN A 242 25.66 5.05 -2.20
N GLN A 243 26.60 5.09 -3.11
CA GLN A 243 27.07 3.91 -3.87
C GLN A 243 27.72 2.89 -2.93
N GLU A 244 28.57 3.33 -2.00
CA GLU A 244 29.17 2.47 -0.98
C GLU A 244 28.10 1.83 -0.09
N LEU A 245 27.12 2.60 0.38
CA LEU A 245 26.00 2.11 1.18
C LEU A 245 25.19 1.07 0.41
N ALA A 246 24.88 1.33 -0.85
CA ALA A 246 24.16 0.39 -1.72
C ALA A 246 24.92 -0.94 -1.87
N GLN A 247 26.23 -0.88 -2.06
CA GLN A 247 27.09 -2.05 -2.14
C GLN A 247 27.10 -2.83 -0.82
N TYR A 248 27.26 -2.13 0.32
CA TYR A 248 27.20 -2.72 1.66
C TYR A 248 25.88 -3.44 1.91
N LEU A 249 24.74 -2.79 1.66
CA LEU A 249 23.41 -3.37 1.85
C LEU A 249 23.18 -4.59 0.96
N SER A 250 23.69 -4.57 -0.28
CA SER A 250 23.59 -5.71 -1.19
C SER A 250 24.38 -6.92 -0.70
N THR A 251 25.53 -6.67 -0.07
CA THR A 251 26.39 -7.69 0.53
C THR A 251 25.75 -8.27 1.79
N CYS A 252 25.21 -7.42 2.66
CA CYS A 252 24.51 -7.85 3.88
C CYS A 252 23.27 -8.71 3.56
N ARG A 253 22.49 -8.36 2.56
CA ARG A 253 21.33 -9.19 2.13
C ARG A 253 21.78 -10.58 1.67
N ARG A 254 22.91 -10.70 0.96
CA ARG A 254 23.46 -11.98 0.49
C ARG A 254 23.96 -12.85 1.64
N HIS A 255 24.54 -12.29 2.65
CA HIS A 255 25.20 -13.01 3.76
C HIS A 255 24.35 -13.13 5.02
N LYS A 256 23.05 -12.73 5.01
CA LYS A 256 22.18 -12.69 6.20
C LYS A 256 22.95 -12.06 7.39
N CYS A 257 23.45 -10.85 7.22
CA CYS A 257 24.16 -10.16 8.29
C CYS A 257 23.33 -10.23 9.58
N LYS A 258 23.80 -10.99 10.55
CA LYS A 258 23.23 -11.04 11.89
C LYS A 258 23.43 -9.65 12.51
N ARG A 259 22.38 -9.08 13.06
CA ARG A 259 22.44 -7.90 13.92
C ARG A 259 23.26 -8.18 15.16
#